data_6314edef82190680ed2335ec839bba4d
#
_entry.id   6314edef82190680ed2335ec839bba4d
#
_cell.length_a   1.000
_cell.length_b   1.000
_cell.length_c   1.000
_cell.angle_alpha   90.00
_cell.angle_beta   90.00
_cell.angle_gamma   90.00
#
_symmetry.space_group_name_H-M   'P 1'
#
loop_
_entity.id
_entity.type
_entity.pdbx_description
1 polymer ?
#
loop_
_entity_poly.entity_id
_entity_poly.type
_entity_poly.pdbx_seq_one_letter_code
_entity_poly.pdbx_strand_id
1 'polypeptide(L)'
;MNTQEQDRLFALRQLNLLDTSPSESFDRITRMASQLFGLPIAAVSLTDENRQWFKSRVGVDQWEIPRGTAPCADVCDSSQILIIPDLLASNCYRNSYLANSGIRFYAGAPLVTREGYTLGAMCVLGTQPREVSEQEQATLYDLAAMVMAQIELQHAFGRIDPLTGLSNRHQFAEDLQ
;
A
#
# COMPACT_ATOMS: atom_id res chain seq x y z
N MET A 1 17.40 10.24 10.51
CA MET A 1 16.50 9.09 10.39
C MET A 1 16.82 8.12 11.51
N ASN A 2 15.82 7.67 12.22
CA ASN A 2 16.08 6.77 13.32
C ASN A 2 16.29 5.34 12.83
N THR A 3 16.82 4.50 13.69
CA THR A 3 17.15 3.13 13.34
C THR A 3 15.93 2.32 12.89
N GLN A 4 14.78 2.56 13.53
CA GLN A 4 13.57 1.82 13.20
C GLN A 4 13.13 2.12 11.78
N GLU A 5 13.18 3.38 11.37
CA GLU A 5 12.83 3.75 10.01
C GLU A 5 13.83 3.20 9.00
N GLN A 6 15.10 3.17 9.34
CA GLN A 6 16.12 2.59 8.48
C GLN A 6 15.87 1.09 8.26
N ASP A 7 15.50 0.38 9.34
CA ASP A 7 15.21 -1.05 9.26
C ASP A 7 13.96 -1.30 8.42
N ARG A 8 12.94 -0.46 8.58
CA ARG A 8 11.71 -0.56 7.80
C ARG A 8 11.99 -0.35 6.31
N LEU A 9 12.77 0.69 5.98
CA LEU A 9 13.13 0.97 4.59
C LEU A 9 13.96 -0.16 3.99
N PHE A 10 14.84 -0.76 4.78
CA PHE A 10 15.63 -1.89 4.32
C PHE A 10 14.69 -3.06 3.99
N ALA A 11 13.74 -3.35 4.88
CA ALA A 11 12.78 -4.42 4.66
C ALA A 11 11.94 -4.17 3.39
N LEU A 12 11.50 -2.94 3.18
CA LEU A 12 10.74 -2.58 1.99
C LEU A 12 11.58 -2.77 0.72
N ARG A 13 12.82 -2.31 0.74
CA ARG A 13 13.69 -2.38 -0.43
C ARG A 13 14.11 -3.79 -0.79
N GLN A 14 14.20 -4.67 0.20
CA GLN A 14 14.52 -6.06 -0.04
C GLN A 14 13.44 -6.79 -0.85
N LEU A 15 12.23 -6.29 -0.84
CA LEU A 15 11.14 -6.94 -1.53
C LEU A 15 11.09 -6.56 -3.03
N ASN A 16 11.90 -5.58 -3.45
CA ASN A 16 11.97 -5.17 -4.85
C ASN A 16 10.61 -4.82 -5.45
N LEU A 17 9.79 -4.09 -4.71
CA LEU A 17 8.48 -3.69 -5.19
C LEU A 17 8.48 -2.29 -5.78
N LEU A 18 9.31 -1.40 -5.23
CA LEU A 18 9.32 0.00 -5.66
C LEU A 18 9.80 0.10 -7.12
N ASP A 19 9.15 0.99 -7.85
CA ASP A 19 9.50 1.29 -9.24
C ASP A 19 9.41 0.09 -10.18
N THR A 20 8.49 -0.82 -9.88
CA THR A 20 8.23 -1.98 -10.73
C THR A 20 6.94 -1.78 -11.53
N SER A 21 6.76 -2.56 -12.57
CA SER A 21 5.59 -2.47 -13.45
C SER A 21 4.31 -2.87 -12.73
N PRO A 22 3.16 -2.36 -13.14
CA PRO A 22 1.88 -2.80 -12.60
C PRO A 22 1.71 -4.31 -12.78
N SER A 23 0.96 -4.91 -11.88
CA SER A 23 0.74 -6.34 -11.87
C SER A 23 -0.73 -6.62 -11.66
N GLU A 24 -1.31 -7.47 -12.45
CA GLU A 24 -2.74 -7.80 -12.34
C GLU A 24 -3.06 -8.41 -10.98
N SER A 25 -2.13 -9.11 -10.36
CA SER A 25 -2.35 -9.70 -9.04
C SER A 25 -2.66 -8.64 -7.99
N PHE A 26 -2.00 -7.50 -8.06
CA PHE A 26 -2.28 -6.39 -7.14
C PHE A 26 -3.46 -5.56 -7.65
N ASP A 27 -3.55 -5.34 -8.95
CA ASP A 27 -4.62 -4.51 -9.50
C ASP A 27 -6.00 -5.11 -9.26
N ARG A 28 -6.09 -6.45 -9.24
CA ARG A 28 -7.34 -7.12 -8.94
C ARG A 28 -7.81 -6.80 -7.53
N ILE A 29 -6.88 -6.80 -6.57
CA ILE A 29 -7.23 -6.49 -5.17
C ILE A 29 -7.69 -5.03 -5.06
N THR A 30 -6.99 -4.13 -5.73
CA THR A 30 -7.31 -2.70 -5.70
C THR A 30 -8.67 -2.42 -6.33
N ARG A 31 -9.01 -3.10 -7.44
CA ARG A 31 -10.33 -2.97 -8.05
C ARG A 31 -11.42 -3.47 -7.11
N MET A 32 -11.16 -4.61 -6.43
CA MET A 32 -12.13 -5.14 -5.47
C MET A 32 -12.35 -4.16 -4.33
N ALA A 33 -11.28 -3.54 -3.84
CA ALA A 33 -11.40 -2.56 -2.76
C ALA A 33 -12.30 -1.38 -3.18
N SER A 34 -12.07 -0.85 -4.36
CA SER A 34 -12.88 0.24 -4.90
C SER A 34 -14.35 -0.18 -4.98
N GLN A 35 -14.62 -1.37 -5.49
CA GLN A 35 -15.99 -1.85 -5.66
C GLN A 35 -16.67 -2.15 -4.33
N LEU A 36 -15.99 -2.80 -3.40
CA LEU A 36 -16.58 -3.16 -2.12
C LEU A 36 -16.97 -1.92 -1.31
N PHE A 37 -16.18 -0.87 -1.41
CA PHE A 37 -16.48 0.35 -0.67
C PHE A 37 -17.32 1.34 -1.46
N GLY A 38 -17.51 1.11 -2.76
CA GLY A 38 -18.24 2.04 -3.60
C GLY A 38 -17.53 3.37 -3.72
N LEU A 39 -16.20 3.35 -3.72
CA LEU A 39 -15.40 4.57 -3.75
C LEU A 39 -14.58 4.65 -5.05
N PRO A 40 -14.33 5.84 -5.55
CA PRO A 40 -13.64 6.00 -6.83
C PRO A 40 -12.15 5.70 -6.79
N ILE A 41 -11.54 5.71 -5.63
CA ILE A 41 -10.10 5.58 -5.52
C ILE A 41 -9.72 4.48 -4.55
N ALA A 42 -8.78 3.65 -4.95
CA ALA A 42 -8.15 2.66 -4.09
C ALA A 42 -6.70 2.50 -4.51
N ALA A 43 -5.83 2.20 -3.57
CA ALA A 43 -4.40 2.06 -3.89
C ALA A 43 -3.67 1.18 -2.88
N VAL A 44 -2.64 0.50 -3.38
CA VAL A 44 -1.62 -0.12 -2.55
C VAL A 44 -0.48 0.88 -2.52
N SER A 45 -0.34 1.58 -1.42
CA SER A 45 0.60 2.68 -1.29
C SER A 45 1.77 2.25 -0.42
N LEU A 46 2.97 2.29 -0.97
CA LEU A 46 4.18 1.92 -0.24
C LEU A 46 4.90 3.20 0.19
N THR A 47 5.29 3.25 1.46
CA THR A 47 5.88 4.44 2.06
C THR A 47 7.40 4.36 1.95
N ASP A 48 7.95 5.07 0.98
CA ASP A 48 9.37 5.19 0.79
C ASP A 48 9.91 6.35 1.64
N GLU A 49 11.14 6.68 1.52
CA GLU A 49 11.78 7.70 2.36
C GLU A 49 11.10 9.07 2.22
N ASN A 50 10.82 9.48 1.01
CA ASN A 50 10.26 10.81 0.75
C ASN A 50 9.01 10.81 -0.12
N ARG A 51 8.44 9.65 -0.41
CA ARG A 51 7.28 9.54 -1.30
C ARG A 51 6.38 8.39 -0.90
N GLN A 52 5.12 8.48 -1.32
CA GLN A 52 4.20 7.35 -1.31
C GLN A 52 4.17 6.85 -2.74
N TRP A 53 4.62 5.64 -2.99
CA TRP A 53 4.66 5.06 -4.33
C TRP A 53 3.56 4.00 -4.46
N PHE A 54 2.81 4.03 -5.55
CA PHE A 54 1.65 3.16 -5.69
C PHE A 54 1.98 1.93 -6.52
N LYS A 55 2.03 0.77 -5.88
CA LYS A 55 2.20 -0.50 -6.59
C LYS A 55 0.96 -0.80 -7.41
N SER A 56 -0.21 -0.38 -6.95
CA SER A 56 -1.47 -0.55 -7.66
C SER A 56 -2.36 0.62 -7.33
N ARG A 57 -3.15 1.09 -8.28
CA ARG A 57 -4.04 2.22 -8.08
C ARG A 57 -5.23 2.19 -9.00
N VAL A 58 -6.35 2.73 -8.53
CA VAL A 58 -7.57 2.93 -9.30
C VAL A 58 -8.00 4.35 -9.04
N GLY A 59 -8.36 5.10 -10.09
CA GLY A 59 -8.89 6.45 -9.93
C GLY A 59 -7.85 7.54 -9.69
N VAL A 60 -6.58 7.22 -9.81
CA VAL A 60 -5.50 8.17 -9.61
C VAL A 60 -4.56 8.05 -10.79
N ASP A 61 -4.13 9.17 -11.35
CA ASP A 61 -3.23 9.15 -12.48
C ASP A 61 -1.76 9.13 -12.07
N GLN A 62 -1.43 9.68 -10.92
CA GLN A 62 -0.05 9.77 -10.48
C GLN A 62 0.47 8.41 -10.03
N TRP A 63 1.76 8.16 -10.23
CA TRP A 63 2.40 6.96 -9.74
C TRP A 63 2.89 7.13 -8.29
N GLU A 64 3.03 8.37 -7.86
CA GLU A 64 3.50 8.67 -6.53
C GLU A 64 3.05 10.05 -6.10
N ILE A 65 3.04 10.29 -4.79
CA ILE A 65 2.77 11.61 -4.21
C ILE A 65 3.78 11.86 -3.09
N PRO A 66 3.95 13.10 -2.65
CA PRO A 66 4.88 13.38 -1.55
C PRO A 66 4.46 12.65 -0.27
N ARG A 67 5.45 12.17 0.48
CA ARG A 67 5.17 11.51 1.74
C ARG A 67 4.64 12.50 2.79
N GLY A 68 5.32 13.58 2.97
CA GLY A 68 4.96 14.70 3.84
C GLY A 68 3.77 14.49 4.76
N THR A 69 2.66 15.13 4.43
CA THR A 69 1.45 15.07 5.25
C THR A 69 0.48 13.97 4.77
N ALA A 70 0.96 13.00 4.01
CA ALA A 70 0.09 11.92 3.52
C ALA A 70 -0.41 11.06 4.67
N PRO A 71 -1.71 10.74 4.71
CA PRO A 71 -2.23 9.85 5.76
C PRO A 71 -1.56 8.48 5.77
N CYS A 72 -1.14 7.99 4.60
CA CYS A 72 -0.47 6.69 4.53
C CYS A 72 0.84 6.69 5.32
N ALA A 73 1.52 7.83 5.44
CA ALA A 73 2.72 7.91 6.24
C ALA A 73 2.38 7.70 7.72
N ASP A 74 1.25 8.21 8.18
CA ASP A 74 0.83 8.03 9.56
C ASP A 74 0.38 6.59 9.83
N VAL A 75 -0.23 5.93 8.86
CA VAL A 75 -0.54 4.50 8.96
C VAL A 75 0.77 3.73 9.14
N CYS A 76 1.79 4.10 8.38
CA CYS A 76 3.08 3.45 8.46
C CYS A 76 3.70 3.65 9.84
N ASP A 77 3.64 4.86 10.37
CA ASP A 77 4.27 5.17 11.64
C ASP A 77 3.55 4.53 12.83
N SER A 78 2.23 4.43 12.78
CA SER A 78 1.45 3.87 13.89
C SER A 78 1.23 2.37 13.77
N SER A 79 1.36 1.82 12.58
CA SER A 79 1.03 0.42 12.26
C SER A 79 -0.44 0.09 12.59
N GLN A 80 -1.32 1.07 12.47
CA GLN A 80 -2.74 0.88 12.77
C GLN A 80 -3.58 1.47 11.65
N ILE A 81 -4.83 1.00 11.56
CA ILE A 81 -5.78 1.52 10.59
C ILE A 81 -6.03 2.99 10.90
N LEU A 82 -6.15 3.80 9.87
CA LEU A 82 -6.46 5.21 10.01
C LEU A 82 -7.68 5.53 9.17
N ILE A 83 -8.69 6.14 9.80
CA ILE A 83 -9.91 6.52 9.13
C ILE A 83 -10.12 8.00 9.32
N ILE A 84 -10.24 8.73 8.21
CA ILE A 84 -10.47 10.17 8.24
C ILE A 84 -11.75 10.43 7.46
N PRO A 85 -12.89 10.59 8.16
CA PRO A 85 -14.17 10.77 7.48
C PRO A 85 -14.22 12.02 6.61
N ASP A 86 -13.52 13.09 7.01
CA ASP A 86 -13.48 14.32 6.23
C ASP A 86 -12.12 14.99 6.43
N LEU A 87 -11.29 14.96 5.40
CA LEU A 87 -9.97 15.55 5.49
C LEU A 87 -9.99 17.05 5.80
N LEU A 88 -11.01 17.75 5.34
CA LEU A 88 -11.08 19.19 5.59
C LEU A 88 -11.41 19.50 7.06
N ALA A 89 -12.05 18.56 7.75
CA ALA A 89 -12.37 18.74 9.18
C ALA A 89 -11.20 18.34 10.07
N SER A 90 -10.12 17.80 9.50
CA SER A 90 -8.99 17.36 10.28
C SER A 90 -7.91 18.43 10.32
N ASN A 91 -7.48 18.80 11.51
CA ASN A 91 -6.40 19.79 11.64
C ASN A 91 -5.10 19.27 11.05
N CYS A 92 -4.90 17.96 11.03
CA CYS A 92 -3.68 17.37 10.51
C CYS A 92 -3.64 17.30 9.00
N TYR A 93 -4.81 17.14 8.34
CA TYR A 93 -4.83 16.81 6.92
C TYR A 93 -5.53 17.83 6.02
N ARG A 94 -6.17 18.85 6.58
CA ARG A 94 -6.94 19.79 5.75
C ARG A 94 -6.09 20.55 4.72
N ASN A 95 -4.80 20.67 4.96
CA ASN A 95 -3.90 21.33 4.03
C ASN A 95 -2.98 20.32 3.33
N SER A 96 -3.29 19.03 3.40
CA SER A 96 -2.46 17.98 2.81
C SER A 96 -2.57 17.97 1.30
N TYR A 97 -1.65 17.27 0.65
CA TYR A 97 -1.68 17.11 -0.80
C TYR A 97 -3.02 16.52 -1.25
N LEU A 98 -3.50 15.50 -0.54
CA LEU A 98 -4.77 14.86 -0.91
C LEU A 98 -5.94 15.82 -0.78
N ALA A 99 -6.01 16.57 0.30
CA ALA A 99 -7.10 17.54 0.50
C ALA A 99 -7.07 18.59 -0.61
N ASN A 100 -5.87 19.06 -0.98
CA ASN A 100 -5.74 20.04 -2.04
C ASN A 100 -6.07 19.47 -3.42
N SER A 101 -6.06 18.15 -3.55
CA SER A 101 -6.43 17.46 -4.77
C SER A 101 -7.92 17.09 -4.84
N GLY A 102 -8.70 17.52 -3.85
CA GLY A 102 -10.15 17.27 -3.85
C GLY A 102 -10.59 16.05 -3.07
N ILE A 103 -9.67 15.34 -2.43
CA ILE A 103 -10.03 14.17 -1.62
C ILE A 103 -10.61 14.63 -0.30
N ARG A 104 -11.70 13.97 0.14
CA ARG A 104 -12.34 14.33 1.40
C ARG A 104 -12.34 13.16 2.39
N PHE A 105 -12.34 11.94 1.93
CA PHE A 105 -12.38 10.75 2.77
C PHE A 105 -11.15 9.88 2.53
N TYR A 106 -10.61 9.34 3.61
CA TYR A 106 -9.48 8.40 3.53
C TYR A 106 -9.68 7.28 4.55
N ALA A 107 -9.42 6.04 4.15
CA ALA A 107 -9.28 4.94 5.09
C ALA A 107 -8.13 4.05 4.60
N GLY A 108 -7.22 3.72 5.49
CA GLY A 108 -6.06 2.90 5.13
C GLY A 108 -5.71 1.91 6.22
N ALA A 109 -5.45 0.67 5.84
CA ALA A 109 -5.02 -0.39 6.75
C ALA A 109 -3.55 -0.70 6.51
N PRO A 110 -2.77 -0.97 7.55
CA PRO A 110 -1.33 -1.14 7.41
C PRO A 110 -0.94 -2.44 6.72
N LEU A 111 0.13 -2.38 5.93
CA LEU A 111 0.71 -3.55 5.29
C LEU A 111 1.93 -3.95 6.13
N VAL A 112 1.76 -4.96 6.98
CA VAL A 112 2.75 -5.32 7.99
C VAL A 112 3.43 -6.63 7.64
N THR A 113 4.76 -6.66 7.66
CA THR A 113 5.52 -7.89 7.41
C THR A 113 5.50 -8.79 8.64
N ARG A 114 5.96 -10.02 8.48
CA ARG A 114 6.04 -10.96 9.61
C ARG A 114 6.97 -10.45 10.70
N GLU A 115 7.99 -9.68 10.33
CA GLU A 115 8.93 -9.11 11.30
C GLU A 115 8.36 -7.88 12.00
N GLY A 116 7.20 -7.41 11.58
CA GLY A 116 6.56 -6.27 12.23
C GLY A 116 6.82 -4.92 11.60
N TYR A 117 7.40 -4.88 10.41
CA TYR A 117 7.61 -3.61 9.71
C TYR A 117 6.39 -3.26 8.88
N THR A 118 5.98 -2.01 8.92
CA THR A 118 4.87 -1.54 8.08
C THR A 118 5.43 -0.94 6.80
N LEU A 119 5.01 -1.49 5.67
CA LEU A 119 5.51 -1.08 4.37
C LEU A 119 4.74 0.09 3.79
N GLY A 120 3.50 0.26 4.21
CA GLY A 120 2.59 1.27 3.66
C GLY A 120 1.17 0.92 4.04
N ALA A 121 0.23 1.20 3.13
CA ALA A 121 -1.19 1.01 3.42
C ALA A 121 -1.97 0.51 2.21
N MET A 122 -2.98 -0.32 2.47
CA MET A 122 -4.05 -0.57 1.53
C MET A 122 -5.11 0.46 1.83
N CYS A 123 -5.38 1.38 0.91
CA CYS A 123 -6.26 2.51 1.21
C CYS A 123 -7.37 2.68 0.18
N VAL A 124 -8.47 3.25 0.64
CA VAL A 124 -9.60 3.67 -0.19
C VAL A 124 -9.88 5.12 0.10
N LEU A 125 -10.24 5.87 -0.93
CA LEU A 125 -10.42 7.31 -0.80
C LEU A 125 -11.64 7.77 -1.61
N GLY A 126 -12.20 8.87 -1.20
CA GLY A 126 -13.37 9.43 -1.89
C GLY A 126 -13.35 10.94 -1.89
N THR A 127 -14.24 11.53 -2.68
CA THR A 127 -14.34 12.98 -2.83
C THR A 127 -15.44 13.59 -1.98
N GLN A 128 -16.14 12.78 -1.19
CA GLN A 128 -17.17 13.22 -0.27
C GLN A 128 -16.87 12.68 1.12
N PRO A 129 -17.24 13.40 2.18
CA PRO A 129 -17.10 12.83 3.52
C PRO A 129 -17.89 11.53 3.68
N ARG A 130 -17.39 10.64 4.52
CA ARG A 130 -18.00 9.32 4.66
C ARG A 130 -17.59 8.70 5.99
N GLU A 131 -18.47 7.87 6.53
CA GLU A 131 -18.17 7.07 7.72
C GLU A 131 -17.82 5.65 7.30
N VAL A 132 -17.19 4.92 8.21
CA VAL A 132 -16.79 3.53 7.96
C VAL A 132 -17.34 2.67 9.08
N SER A 133 -18.07 1.61 8.74
CA SER A 133 -18.59 0.69 9.73
C SER A 133 -17.52 -0.25 10.22
N GLU A 134 -17.79 -0.94 11.33
CA GLU A 134 -16.84 -1.92 11.85
C GLU A 134 -16.62 -3.05 10.85
N GLN A 135 -17.66 -3.45 10.12
CA GLN A 135 -17.53 -4.48 9.13
C GLN A 135 -16.65 -4.03 7.97
N GLU A 136 -16.78 -2.77 7.57
CA GLU A 136 -15.93 -2.23 6.51
C GLU A 136 -14.48 -2.13 6.98
N GLN A 137 -14.22 -1.84 8.25
CA GLN A 137 -12.86 -1.86 8.78
C GLN A 137 -12.27 -3.26 8.70
N ALA A 138 -13.05 -4.28 9.05
CA ALA A 138 -12.60 -5.66 8.95
C ALA A 138 -12.30 -6.04 7.52
N THR A 139 -13.13 -5.59 6.57
CA THR A 139 -12.90 -5.82 5.14
C THR A 139 -11.59 -5.18 4.70
N LEU A 140 -11.30 -3.98 5.18
CA LEU A 140 -10.07 -3.29 4.79
C LEU A 140 -8.84 -4.03 5.34
N TYR A 141 -8.91 -4.55 6.55
CA TYR A 141 -7.83 -5.38 7.09
C TYR A 141 -7.66 -6.66 6.26
N ASP A 142 -8.76 -7.27 5.81
CA ASP A 142 -8.67 -8.48 4.98
C ASP A 142 -8.02 -8.17 3.64
N LEU A 143 -8.34 -7.03 3.04
CA LEU A 143 -7.73 -6.62 1.78
C LEU A 143 -6.22 -6.36 1.98
N ALA A 144 -5.85 -5.75 3.10
CA ALA A 144 -4.43 -5.54 3.42
C ALA A 144 -3.71 -6.88 3.59
N ALA A 145 -4.36 -7.86 4.21
CA ALA A 145 -3.78 -9.20 4.37
C ALA A 145 -3.61 -9.88 3.02
N MET A 146 -4.55 -9.68 2.09
CA MET A 146 -4.44 -10.24 0.74
C MET A 146 -3.25 -9.60 -0.01
N VAL A 147 -3.05 -8.30 0.15
CA VAL A 147 -1.90 -7.62 -0.46
C VAL A 147 -0.60 -8.19 0.11
N MET A 148 -0.52 -8.38 1.43
CA MET A 148 0.69 -8.93 2.05
C MET A 148 0.94 -10.36 1.60
N ALA A 149 -0.09 -11.17 1.47
CA ALA A 149 0.05 -12.54 0.97
C ALA A 149 0.61 -12.53 -0.45
N GLN A 150 0.17 -11.60 -1.29
CA GLN A 150 0.66 -11.48 -2.65
C GLN A 150 2.12 -11.03 -2.68
N ILE A 151 2.49 -10.11 -1.81
CA ILE A 151 3.87 -9.64 -1.70
C ILE A 151 4.77 -10.81 -1.28
N GLU A 152 4.36 -11.57 -0.27
CA GLU A 152 5.15 -12.69 0.22
C GLU A 152 5.29 -13.77 -0.83
N LEU A 153 4.23 -14.03 -1.58
CA LEU A 153 4.26 -15.04 -2.61
C LEU A 153 5.24 -14.67 -3.72
N GLN A 154 5.21 -13.43 -4.18
CA GLN A 154 6.11 -12.98 -5.21
C GLN A 154 7.56 -12.98 -4.74
N HIS A 155 7.79 -12.60 -3.50
CA HIS A 155 9.13 -12.58 -2.93
C HIS A 155 9.68 -14.01 -2.82
N ALA A 156 8.86 -14.95 -2.42
CA ALA A 156 9.28 -16.35 -2.31
C ALA A 156 9.65 -16.92 -3.68
N PHE A 157 8.83 -16.64 -4.71
CA PHE A 157 9.14 -17.13 -6.02
C PHE A 157 10.40 -16.46 -6.58
N GLY A 158 10.59 -15.18 -6.32
CA GLY A 158 11.78 -14.50 -6.77
C GLY A 158 13.04 -15.05 -6.16
N ARG A 159 12.92 -15.64 -4.97
CA ARG A 159 14.08 -16.19 -4.32
C ARG A 159 14.38 -17.60 -4.76
N ILE A 160 13.43 -18.34 -5.20
CA ILE A 160 13.63 -19.67 -5.58
C ILE A 160 14.00 -19.72 -6.97
N ASP A 161 14.74 -19.17 -7.47
CA ASP A 161 15.03 -19.13 -8.74
C ASP A 161 15.35 -20.31 -9.25
N PRO A 162 14.80 -20.73 -9.83
CA PRO A 162 14.72 -21.68 -10.33
C PRO A 162 15.42 -22.62 -10.73
N LEU A 163 15.47 -22.94 -11.16
CA LEU A 163 15.84 -23.77 -11.66
C LEU A 163 16.92 -24.22 -11.52
N THR A 164 17.26 -23.70 -11.41
CA THR A 164 18.47 -24.03 -11.29
C THR A 164 18.66 -23.96 -9.99
N GLY A 165 17.79 -23.70 -9.39
CA GLY A 165 18.00 -23.61 -8.11
C GLY A 165 18.57 -22.28 -7.93
N LEU A 166 18.49 -21.46 -8.72
CA LEU A 166 19.01 -20.29 -8.57
C LEU A 166 18.13 -19.37 -8.15
N SER A 167 18.14 -18.41 -7.89
CA SER A 167 17.27 -17.62 -7.43
C SER A 167 17.21 -16.48 -8.14
N ASN A 168 16.58 -16.29 -8.94
CA ASN A 168 16.45 -15.22 -9.54
C ASN A 168 15.62 -15.36 -10.63
N ARG A 169 14.88 -14.48 -10.95
CA ARG A 169 13.86 -14.66 -11.81
C ARG A 169 14.21 -15.02 -13.13
N HIS A 170 15.27 -14.68 -13.61
CA HIS A 170 15.47 -15.09 -14.96
C HIS A 170 15.99 -16.48 -15.01
N GLN A 171 16.42 -17.05 -13.90
CA GLN A 171 16.83 -18.35 -13.95
C GLN A 171 15.74 -19.21 -13.86
N PHE A 172 14.65 -18.78 -13.41
CA PHE A 172 13.57 -19.61 -13.27
C PHE A 172 13.30 -20.30 -14.53
N ALA A 173 13.49 -19.70 -15.57
CA ALA A 173 13.17 -20.31 -16.78
C ALA A 173 14.09 -21.37 -17.12
N GLU A 174 15.26 -21.37 -16.70
CA GLU A 174 16.08 -22.36 -17.07
C GLU A 174 16.18 -23.35 -16.17
N ASP A 175 16.13 -23.16 -15.04
CA ASP A 175 16.27 -24.05 -14.14
C ASP A 175 15.20 -24.79 -13.97
N LEU A 176 14.15 -24.44 -14.27
CA LEU A 176 13.13 -25.08 -14.05
C LEU A 176 13.07 -25.99 -14.95
N GLN A 177 13.87 -26.01 -15.67
CA GLN A 177 13.92 -26.81 -16.51
C GLN A 177 14.37 -27.89 -16.16
#